data_64783defc05509e89ec7a4d5b121c99f
#
_entry.id   64783defc05509e89ec7a4d5b121c99f
#
_cell.length_a   1.000
_cell.length_b   1.000
_cell.length_c   1.000
_cell.angle_alpha   90.00
_cell.angle_beta   90.00
_cell.angle_gamma   90.00
#
_symmetry.space_group_name_H-M   'P 1'
#
loop_
_entity.id
_entity.type
_entity.pdbx_description
1 polymer ?
#
loop_
_entity_poly.entity_id
_entity_poly.type
_entity_poly.pdbx_seq_one_letter_code
_entity_poly.pdbx_strand_id
1 'polypeptide(L)'
;MAGPNFELITELQTLTRRDFTIADSTILAPTGALPLVDGEWLEINSSYQLARGATGVQSYSPLTFPVHTERGRYDTQAIGKVNVLMLGMYEAETQVMVASGITLGEGLIVNSLASGAHLGRRGLVEQGSATATTLVVGYATKLPASNGGKLRFVHFGNALV
;
A
#
# COMPACT_ATOMS: atom_id res chain seq x y z
N MET A 1 -11.52 18.85 5.00
CA MET A 1 -11.54 17.52 4.35
C MET A 1 -10.17 16.92 4.50
N ALA A 2 -10.07 15.71 5.04
CA ALA A 2 -8.81 14.96 5.00
C ALA A 2 -8.45 14.72 3.52
N GLY A 3 -7.21 15.00 3.14
CA GLY A 3 -6.72 14.70 1.79
C GLY A 3 -6.73 13.20 1.52
N PRO A 4 -6.53 12.77 0.26
CA PRO A 4 -6.48 11.35 -0.07
C PRO A 4 -5.36 10.66 0.72
N ASN A 5 -5.62 9.42 1.18
CA ASN A 5 -4.62 8.63 1.92
C ASN A 5 -3.40 8.29 1.08
N PHE A 6 -3.55 8.30 -0.23
CA PHE A 6 -2.53 8.02 -1.22
C PHE A 6 -2.61 9.02 -2.37
N GLU A 7 -1.46 9.56 -2.80
CA GLU A 7 -1.37 10.54 -3.87
C GLU A 7 -0.11 10.30 -4.70
N LEU A 8 -0.28 10.15 -6.01
CA LEU A 8 0.84 10.14 -6.95
C LEU A 8 1.43 11.55 -7.07
N ILE A 9 2.74 11.69 -6.89
CA ILE A 9 3.46 12.95 -7.05
C ILE A 9 4.08 13.02 -8.44
N THR A 10 4.82 11.99 -8.82
CA THR A 10 5.51 11.94 -10.11
C THR A 10 5.46 10.53 -10.68
N GLU A 11 5.09 10.44 -11.93
CA GLU A 11 5.24 9.23 -12.72
C GLU A 11 6.62 9.25 -13.36
N LEU A 12 7.51 8.36 -12.93
CA LEU A 12 8.85 8.22 -13.50
C LEU A 12 8.85 7.36 -14.76
N GLN A 13 7.83 6.53 -14.93
CA GLN A 13 7.57 5.69 -16.09
C GLN A 13 6.06 5.59 -16.33
N THR A 14 5.67 5.03 -17.47
CA THR A 14 4.27 4.70 -17.72
C THR A 14 3.77 3.69 -16.69
N LEU A 15 2.77 4.09 -15.93
CA LEU A 15 2.16 3.26 -14.91
C LEU A 15 1.12 2.33 -15.50
N THR A 16 1.13 1.09 -15.03
CA THR A 16 0.06 0.12 -15.31
C THR A 16 -0.83 -0.01 -14.10
N ARG A 17 -2.11 0.31 -14.29
CA ARG A 17 -3.20 0.06 -13.33
C ARG A 17 -4.02 -1.11 -13.80
N ARG A 18 -4.47 -1.92 -12.86
CA ARG A 18 -5.32 -3.06 -13.19
C ARG A 18 -6.37 -3.31 -12.12
N ASP A 19 -7.55 -3.70 -12.57
CA ASP A 19 -8.65 -4.13 -11.71
C ASP A 19 -8.53 -5.63 -11.41
N PHE A 20 -8.65 -5.97 -10.13
CA PHE A 20 -8.74 -7.35 -9.67
C PHE A 20 -9.98 -7.56 -8.82
N THR A 21 -10.55 -8.75 -8.88
CA THR A 21 -11.58 -9.18 -7.92
C THR A 21 -10.95 -9.27 -6.53
N ILE A 22 -11.68 -8.86 -5.51
CA ILE A 22 -11.25 -8.97 -4.13
C ILE A 22 -11.69 -10.32 -3.54
N ALA A 23 -10.80 -10.95 -2.76
CA ALA A 23 -11.07 -12.25 -2.15
C ALA A 23 -12.11 -12.16 -1.02
N ASP A 24 -12.06 -11.07 -0.24
CA ASP A 24 -13.00 -10.79 0.86
C ASP A 24 -13.80 -9.51 0.54
N SER A 25 -15.02 -9.67 0.08
CA SER A 25 -15.90 -8.55 -0.25
C SER A 25 -16.31 -7.70 0.97
N THR A 26 -16.14 -8.19 2.19
CA THR A 26 -16.51 -7.45 3.40
C THR A 26 -15.65 -6.20 3.60
N ILE A 27 -14.43 -6.21 3.11
CA ILE A 27 -13.54 -5.04 3.19
C ILE A 27 -13.93 -3.91 2.22
N LEU A 28 -14.79 -4.17 1.25
CA LEU A 28 -15.35 -3.16 0.35
C LEU A 28 -16.52 -2.39 0.99
N ALA A 29 -17.15 -2.96 2.00
CA ALA A 29 -18.28 -2.31 2.66
C ALA A 29 -17.82 -1.10 3.48
N PRO A 30 -18.31 0.12 3.22
CA PRO A 30 -17.94 1.32 3.99
C PRO A 30 -18.23 1.21 5.50
N THR A 31 -19.19 0.35 5.85
CA THR A 31 -19.63 0.07 7.23
C THR A 31 -18.94 -1.16 7.83
N GLY A 32 -18.02 -1.78 7.11
CA GLY A 32 -17.22 -2.91 7.60
C GLY A 32 -16.35 -2.51 8.80
N ALA A 33 -15.92 -3.50 9.58
CA ALA A 33 -15.06 -3.27 10.74
C ALA A 33 -13.71 -2.62 10.34
N LEU A 34 -13.22 -2.91 9.15
CA LEU A 34 -11.96 -2.37 8.62
C LEU A 34 -12.09 -2.15 7.10
N PRO A 35 -12.78 -1.08 6.64
CA PRO A 35 -12.97 -0.83 5.21
C PRO A 35 -11.64 -0.61 4.50
N LEU A 36 -11.59 -1.00 3.22
CA LEU A 36 -10.44 -0.74 2.35
C LEU A 36 -10.22 0.77 2.16
N VAL A 37 -8.96 1.17 2.10
CA VAL A 37 -8.57 2.56 1.83
C VAL A 37 -7.53 2.65 0.72
N ASP A 38 -7.49 3.78 0.02
CA ASP A 38 -6.43 4.07 -0.94
C ASP A 38 -5.07 4.05 -0.25
N GLY A 39 -4.08 3.47 -0.92
CA GLY A 39 -2.74 3.30 -0.38
C GLY A 39 -2.56 2.07 0.51
N GLU A 40 -3.62 1.30 0.76
CA GLU A 40 -3.50 0.00 1.38
C GLU A 40 -2.86 -1.00 0.39
N TRP A 41 -1.93 -1.81 0.87
CA TRP A 41 -1.22 -2.77 0.04
C TRP A 41 -1.89 -4.14 0.11
N LEU A 42 -2.29 -4.64 -1.04
CA LEU A 42 -2.93 -5.94 -1.17
C LEU A 42 -2.04 -6.89 -1.99
N GLU A 43 -2.08 -8.16 -1.67
CA GLU A 43 -1.37 -9.20 -2.41
C GLU A 43 -2.33 -9.99 -3.31
N ILE A 44 -1.82 -10.46 -4.45
CA ILE A 44 -2.55 -11.37 -5.33
C ILE A 44 -2.35 -12.80 -4.80
N ASN A 45 -3.46 -13.45 -4.45
CA ASN A 45 -3.47 -14.83 -3.98
C ASN A 45 -3.41 -15.85 -5.15
N SER A 46 -3.36 -17.14 -4.83
CA SER A 46 -3.33 -18.23 -5.81
C SER A 46 -4.56 -18.31 -6.73
N SER A 47 -5.65 -17.67 -6.37
CA SER A 47 -6.87 -17.56 -7.17
C SER A 47 -6.94 -16.30 -8.03
N TYR A 48 -5.82 -15.57 -8.14
CA TYR A 48 -5.75 -14.28 -8.85
C TYR A 48 -6.69 -13.20 -8.29
N GLN A 49 -6.95 -13.24 -6.99
CA GLN A 49 -7.76 -12.26 -6.29
C GLN A 49 -6.88 -11.43 -5.35
N LEU A 50 -7.25 -10.18 -5.12
CA LEU A 50 -6.59 -9.35 -4.12
C LEU A 50 -7.04 -9.75 -2.71
N ALA A 51 -6.08 -9.85 -1.81
CA ALA A 51 -6.29 -10.16 -0.39
C ALA A 51 -5.38 -9.32 0.49
N ARG A 52 -5.80 -9.07 1.73
CA ARG A 52 -4.96 -8.42 2.75
C ARG A 52 -3.77 -9.26 3.19
N GLY A 53 -3.82 -10.57 2.98
CA GLY A 53 -2.87 -11.49 3.57
C GLY A 53 -3.08 -11.68 5.07
N ALA A 54 -2.20 -12.43 5.72
CA ALA A 54 -2.31 -12.72 7.15
C ALA A 54 -1.99 -11.49 8.00
N THR A 55 -2.78 -11.27 9.06
CA THR A 55 -2.54 -10.20 10.03
C THR A 55 -1.23 -10.43 10.80
N GLY A 56 -0.47 -9.37 11.04
CA GLY A 56 0.78 -9.41 11.79
C GLY A 56 1.96 -10.03 11.04
N VAL A 57 1.80 -10.31 9.75
CA VAL A 57 2.85 -10.93 8.92
C VAL A 57 3.29 -9.94 7.84
N GLN A 58 4.61 -9.83 7.67
CA GLN A 58 5.22 -9.11 6.56
C GLN A 58 4.82 -9.78 5.23
N SER A 59 4.57 -8.98 4.19
CA SER A 59 4.39 -9.52 2.85
C SER A 59 5.73 -9.91 2.25
N TYR A 60 5.83 -11.15 1.82
CA TYR A 60 6.95 -11.67 1.04
C TYR A 60 6.57 -11.90 -0.43
N SER A 61 5.33 -11.61 -0.78
CA SER A 61 4.86 -11.78 -2.15
C SER A 61 5.34 -10.63 -3.04
N PRO A 62 6.04 -10.89 -4.15
CA PRO A 62 6.36 -9.88 -5.15
C PRO A 62 5.11 -9.35 -5.86
N LEU A 63 3.96 -9.99 -5.68
CA LEU A 63 2.66 -9.59 -6.22
C LEU A 63 1.84 -8.81 -5.19
N THR A 64 2.48 -7.83 -4.53
CA THR A 64 1.86 -6.94 -3.54
C THR A 64 1.86 -5.52 -4.10
N PHE A 65 0.68 -4.90 -4.18
CA PHE A 65 0.46 -3.63 -4.85
C PHE A 65 -0.42 -2.69 -4.05
N PRO A 66 -0.19 -1.36 -4.12
CA PRO A 66 -1.05 -0.39 -3.45
C PRO A 66 -2.37 -0.21 -4.19
N VAL A 67 -3.43 -0.14 -3.43
CA VAL A 67 -4.74 0.29 -3.93
C VAL A 67 -4.67 1.74 -4.36
N HIS A 68 -5.09 2.02 -5.58
CA HIS A 68 -5.18 3.37 -6.09
C HIS A 68 -6.45 3.51 -6.93
N THR A 69 -7.48 4.06 -6.31
CA THR A 69 -8.72 4.39 -6.98
C THR A 69 -8.61 5.80 -7.56
N GLU A 70 -8.88 5.95 -8.85
CA GLU A 70 -9.07 7.28 -9.42
C GLU A 70 -10.32 7.92 -8.81
N ARG A 71 -10.25 9.22 -8.51
CA ARG A 71 -11.40 9.99 -8.01
C ARG A 71 -12.61 9.74 -8.90
N GLY A 72 -13.69 9.22 -8.30
CA GLY A 72 -14.97 8.97 -8.97
C GLY A 72 -15.21 7.56 -9.50
N ARG A 73 -14.25 6.64 -9.40
CA ARG A 73 -14.45 5.23 -9.77
C ARG A 73 -14.89 4.36 -8.59
N TYR A 74 -16.02 4.71 -7.99
CA TYR A 74 -16.68 3.82 -7.02
C TYR A 74 -17.28 2.56 -7.66
N ASP A 75 -17.40 2.54 -8.99
CA ASP A 75 -18.01 1.45 -9.75
C ASP A 75 -17.24 0.13 -9.60
N THR A 76 -15.93 0.17 -9.54
CA THR A 76 -15.10 -1.02 -9.36
C THR A 76 -15.32 -1.70 -8.01
N GLN A 77 -15.47 -0.92 -6.95
CA GLN A 77 -15.78 -1.44 -5.61
C GLN A 77 -17.18 -2.04 -5.55
N ALA A 78 -18.18 -1.39 -6.19
CA ALA A 78 -19.55 -1.86 -6.23
C ALA A 78 -19.69 -3.24 -6.90
N ILE A 79 -18.83 -3.56 -7.87
CA ILE A 79 -18.80 -4.87 -8.55
C ILE A 79 -17.79 -5.86 -7.93
N GLY A 80 -17.25 -5.58 -6.76
CA GLY A 80 -16.30 -6.46 -6.07
C GLY A 80 -14.90 -6.46 -6.68
N LYS A 81 -14.53 -5.40 -7.40
CA LYS A 81 -13.20 -5.21 -7.98
C LYS A 81 -12.50 -4.02 -7.35
N VAL A 82 -11.17 -4.06 -7.35
CA VAL A 82 -10.32 -2.99 -6.83
C VAL A 82 -9.20 -2.71 -7.82
N ASN A 83 -8.92 -1.43 -8.05
CA ASN A 83 -7.83 -0.97 -8.89
C ASN A 83 -6.54 -0.87 -8.07
N VAL A 84 -5.43 -1.38 -8.60
CA VAL A 84 -4.10 -1.28 -8.00
C VAL A 84 -3.08 -0.76 -9.01
N LEU A 85 -2.05 -0.09 -8.51
CA LEU A 85 -0.85 0.26 -9.28
C LEU A 85 0.05 -0.97 -9.36
N MET A 86 0.19 -1.52 -10.55
CA MET A 86 0.85 -2.82 -10.73
C MET A 86 2.30 -2.69 -11.20
N LEU A 87 2.56 -1.85 -12.19
CA LEU A 87 3.88 -1.71 -12.80
C LEU A 87 4.23 -0.23 -12.98
N GLY A 88 5.54 0.03 -12.99
CA GLY A 88 6.12 1.34 -13.22
C GLY A 88 6.85 1.90 -11.99
N MET A 89 7.71 2.87 -12.23
CA MET A 89 8.36 3.64 -11.18
C MET A 89 7.57 4.92 -10.93
N TYR A 90 7.35 5.25 -9.67
CA TYR A 90 6.63 6.46 -9.30
C TYR A 90 7.08 6.99 -7.93
N GLU A 91 6.85 8.28 -7.72
CA GLU A 91 6.90 8.91 -6.42
C GLU A 91 5.48 9.15 -5.93
N ALA A 92 5.21 8.80 -4.67
CA ALA A 92 3.89 8.97 -4.06
C ALA A 92 3.98 9.42 -2.61
N GLU A 93 2.89 9.97 -2.11
CA GLU A 93 2.65 10.24 -0.69
C GLU A 93 1.57 9.31 -0.13
N THR A 94 1.79 8.75 1.06
CA THR A 94 0.83 7.87 1.73
C THR A 94 0.70 8.17 3.22
N GLN A 95 -0.50 7.97 3.75
CA GLN A 95 -0.77 7.93 5.20
C GLN A 95 -0.90 6.49 5.72
N VAL A 96 -0.97 5.49 4.83
CA VAL A 96 -1.11 4.08 5.19
C VAL A 96 0.27 3.50 5.54
N MET A 97 0.79 3.91 6.69
CA MET A 97 2.15 3.61 7.16
C MET A 97 2.27 3.72 8.67
N VAL A 98 3.35 3.19 9.24
CA VAL A 98 3.85 3.52 10.58
C VAL A 98 5.16 4.27 10.41
N ALA A 99 5.16 5.55 10.72
CA ALA A 99 6.32 6.43 10.53
C ALA A 99 7.43 6.21 11.57
N SER A 100 7.14 5.56 12.69
CA SER A 100 8.12 5.30 13.74
C SER A 100 9.23 4.39 13.22
N GLY A 101 10.47 4.85 13.33
CA GLY A 101 11.66 4.14 12.88
C GLY A 101 12.08 4.45 11.43
N ILE A 102 11.18 4.92 10.55
CA ILE A 102 11.55 5.24 9.18
C ILE A 102 12.52 6.43 9.14
N THR A 103 13.61 6.28 8.40
CA THR A 103 14.57 7.34 8.10
C THR A 103 14.63 7.63 6.60
N LEU A 104 15.18 8.80 6.22
CA LEU A 104 15.31 9.16 4.79
C LEU A 104 16.26 8.19 4.09
N GLY A 105 15.86 7.74 2.91
CA GLY A 105 16.63 6.81 2.09
C GLY A 105 16.53 5.36 2.54
N GLU A 106 15.77 5.08 3.62
CA GLU A 106 15.58 3.72 4.09
C GLU A 106 14.60 2.94 3.24
N GLY A 107 14.84 1.62 3.12
CA GLY A 107 13.95 0.70 2.44
C GLY A 107 12.63 0.54 3.19
N LEU A 108 11.55 0.47 2.43
CA LEU A 108 10.19 0.29 2.92
C LEU A 108 9.67 -1.08 2.54
N ILE A 109 9.01 -1.73 3.48
CA ILE A 109 8.37 -3.02 3.31
C ILE A 109 6.88 -2.92 3.60
N VAL A 110 6.11 -3.88 3.14
CA VAL A 110 4.68 -3.99 3.45
C VAL A 110 4.46 -4.91 4.63
N ASN A 111 3.78 -4.40 5.65
CA ASN A 111 3.39 -5.19 6.82
C ASN A 111 2.00 -4.77 7.33
N SER A 112 1.44 -5.57 8.22
CA SER A 112 0.26 -5.18 8.99
C SER A 112 0.63 -4.07 9.96
N LEU A 113 -0.07 -2.95 9.89
CA LEU A 113 0.22 -1.79 10.74
C LEU A 113 -0.21 -2.06 12.18
N ALA A 114 0.75 -1.95 13.10
CA ALA A 114 0.55 -2.22 14.53
C ALA A 114 0.05 -0.99 15.32
N SER A 115 0.01 0.19 14.68
CA SER A 115 -0.39 1.44 15.34
C SER A 115 -0.87 2.48 14.33
N GLY A 116 -1.40 3.60 14.83
CA GLY A 116 -1.82 4.74 14.02
C GLY A 116 -3.25 4.65 13.49
N ALA A 117 -3.61 5.62 12.64
CA ALA A 117 -4.96 5.76 12.09
C ALA A 117 -5.39 4.58 11.18
N HIS A 118 -4.42 3.82 10.69
CA HIS A 118 -4.65 2.69 9.77
C HIS A 118 -4.30 1.34 10.41
N LEU A 119 -4.38 1.24 11.75
CA LEU A 119 -4.15 0.01 12.50
C LEU A 119 -4.90 -1.19 11.88
N GLY A 120 -4.20 -2.30 11.73
CA GLY A 120 -4.72 -3.55 11.16
C GLY A 120 -4.76 -3.61 9.64
N ARG A 121 -4.52 -2.49 8.93
CA ARG A 121 -4.35 -2.47 7.47
C ARG A 121 -2.93 -2.83 7.09
N ARG A 122 -2.74 -3.18 5.84
CA ARG A 122 -1.39 -3.40 5.29
C ARG A 122 -0.88 -2.10 4.71
N GLY A 123 0.30 -1.68 5.18
CA GLY A 123 0.91 -0.43 4.77
C GLY A 123 2.42 -0.47 4.88
N LEU A 124 3.04 0.69 4.68
CA LEU A 124 4.49 0.82 4.69
C LEU A 124 5.04 0.93 6.11
N VAL A 125 6.10 0.19 6.36
CA VAL A 125 6.91 0.26 7.57
C VAL A 125 8.40 0.26 7.19
N GLU A 126 9.27 0.61 8.13
CA GLU A 126 10.72 0.50 7.94
C GLU A 126 11.13 -0.94 7.63
N GLN A 127 12.18 -1.09 6.83
CA GLN A 127 12.77 -2.38 6.54
C GLN A 127 13.41 -3.01 7.78
N GLY A 128 13.94 -2.21 8.67
CA GLY A 128 14.62 -2.67 9.88
C GLY A 128 15.81 -3.58 9.58
N SER A 129 16.05 -4.57 10.44
CA SER A 129 17.06 -5.61 10.21
C SER A 129 16.50 -6.61 9.19
N ALA A 130 16.60 -6.28 7.89
CA ALA A 130 16.11 -7.12 6.82
C ALA A 130 16.84 -8.46 6.78
N THR A 131 16.08 -9.52 6.64
CA THR A 131 16.62 -10.81 6.21
C THR A 131 16.71 -10.84 4.68
N ALA A 132 17.53 -11.73 4.13
CA ALA A 132 17.73 -11.87 2.67
C ALA A 132 16.46 -12.20 1.87
N THR A 133 15.30 -12.34 2.51
CA THR A 133 14.01 -12.61 1.88
C THR A 133 13.04 -11.43 2.02
N THR A 134 13.50 -10.29 2.52
CA THR A 134 12.65 -9.10 2.70
C THR A 134 12.39 -8.43 1.36
N LEU A 135 11.12 -8.22 1.05
CA LEU A 135 10.69 -7.52 -0.15
C LEU A 135 10.63 -6.02 0.11
N VAL A 136 11.60 -5.27 -0.43
CA VAL A 136 11.56 -3.81 -0.42
C VAL A 136 10.71 -3.30 -1.57
N VAL A 137 9.71 -2.51 -1.26
CA VAL A 137 8.78 -1.94 -2.26
C VAL A 137 9.11 -0.51 -2.63
N GLY A 138 9.98 0.17 -1.88
CA GLY A 138 10.37 1.54 -2.17
C GLY A 138 11.31 2.11 -1.13
N TYR A 139 11.64 3.39 -1.27
CA TYR A 139 12.54 4.11 -0.38
C TYR A 139 11.93 5.44 0.05
N ALA A 140 12.07 5.78 1.34
CA ALA A 140 11.56 7.02 1.90
C ALA A 140 12.34 8.23 1.37
N THR A 141 11.63 9.21 0.78
CA THR A 141 12.22 10.44 0.25
C THR A 141 11.86 11.69 1.07
N LYS A 142 10.77 11.64 1.85
CA LYS A 142 10.38 12.69 2.79
C LYS A 142 9.57 12.12 3.94
N LEU A 143 9.99 12.42 5.15
CA LEU A 143 9.27 12.01 6.37
C LEU A 143 8.03 12.88 6.59
N PRO A 144 6.99 12.34 7.26
CA PRO A 144 5.83 13.12 7.65
C PRO A 144 6.24 14.24 8.62
N ALA A 145 5.73 15.45 8.40
CA ALA A 145 6.03 16.62 9.23
C ALA A 145 5.41 16.54 10.63
N SER A 146 4.41 15.72 10.82
CA SER A 146 3.68 15.54 12.08
C SER A 146 3.03 14.17 12.15
N ASN A 147 2.57 13.79 13.34
CA ASN A 147 1.77 12.58 13.51
C ASN A 147 0.47 12.71 12.68
N GLY A 148 0.24 11.75 11.77
CA GLY A 148 -0.85 11.80 10.78
C GLY A 148 -0.50 12.51 9.47
N GLY A 149 0.75 12.99 9.31
CA GLY A 149 1.25 13.49 8.03
C GLY A 149 1.48 12.36 7.01
N LYS A 150 1.86 12.75 5.78
CA LYS A 150 2.14 11.79 4.71
C LYS A 150 3.64 11.48 4.62
N LEU A 151 3.97 10.21 4.45
CA LEU A 151 5.28 9.73 4.03
C LEU A 151 5.37 9.87 2.51
N ARG A 152 6.45 10.48 2.00
CA ARG A 152 6.76 10.45 0.58
C ARG A 152 7.80 9.38 0.30
N PHE A 153 7.59 8.61 -0.76
CA PHE A 153 8.48 7.53 -1.14
C PHE A 153 8.54 7.35 -2.65
N VAL A 154 9.64 6.77 -3.12
CA VAL A 154 9.80 6.32 -4.49
C VAL A 154 9.65 4.80 -4.53
N HIS A 155 8.77 4.32 -5.40
CA HIS A 155 8.60 2.90 -5.72
C HIS A 155 9.42 2.56 -6.97
N PHE A 156 10.26 1.53 -6.87
CA PHE A 156 11.10 1.06 -8.00
C PHE A 156 10.68 -0.31 -8.53
N GLY A 157 9.52 -0.77 -8.15
CA GLY A 157 9.13 -2.17 -8.31
C GLY A 157 9.49 -2.98 -7.07
N ASN A 158 9.02 -4.20 -7.03
CA ASN A 158 9.25 -5.10 -5.91
C ASN A 158 10.61 -5.78 -6.09
N ALA A 159 11.58 -5.43 -5.27
CA ALA A 159 12.90 -6.03 -5.26
C ALA A 159 13.12 -6.86 -3.98
N LEU A 160 13.69 -8.04 -4.13
CA LEU A 160 14.21 -8.81 -3.00
C LEU A 160 15.57 -8.22 -2.58
N VAL A 161 15.75 -8.05 -1.30
CA VAL A 161 16.99 -7.59 -0.67
C VAL A 161 17.66 -8.73 0.09
#